data_be3931d3c190e37880dcddbc513d56da
#
_entry.id   be3931d3c190e37880dcddbc513d56da
#
_cell.length_a   1.000
_cell.length_b   1.000
_cell.length_c   1.000
_cell.angle_alpha   90.00
_cell.angle_beta   90.00
_cell.angle_gamma   90.00
#
_symmetry.space_group_name_H-M   'P 1'
#
loop_
_entity.id
_entity.type
_entity.pdbx_description
1 polymer ?
#
loop_
_entity_poly.entity_id
_entity_poly.type
_entity_poly.pdbx_seq_one_letter_code
_entity_poly.pdbx_strand_id
1 'polypeptide(L)'
;MVSINNKHGWLGWWPKAGVKAILDPENARITEFLIEQNSMLSRNSLLLDAGAGQCPYKYIFKDLNYQSTDMPNGFYEQPHDFECELHDMPKDDGSYDVVVLTQVLEHVPNPEAVLLEICRVLKHNGKLLLSVPLNGPLHGEPWHYFQFTHYGLDQLAQKTGFKVIEIEKVGGAFWFMGKRLPV
;
A
#
# COMPACT_ATOMS: atom_id res chain seq x y z
N MET A 1 0.02 1.46 -13.13
CA MET A 1 0.58 0.10 -13.36
C MET A 1 0.88 -0.47 -11.99
N VAL A 2 0.13 -1.46 -11.55
CA VAL A 2 0.36 -2.15 -10.25
C VAL A 2 1.36 -3.27 -10.51
N SER A 3 2.37 -3.44 -9.67
CA SER A 3 3.38 -4.50 -9.85
C SER A 3 2.92 -5.80 -9.18
N ILE A 4 2.85 -6.92 -9.91
CA ILE A 4 2.42 -8.22 -9.34
C ILE A 4 3.17 -9.40 -9.98
N ASN A 5 3.96 -10.16 -9.22
CA ASN A 5 4.70 -11.34 -9.70
C ASN A 5 4.14 -12.66 -9.09
N ASN A 6 3.94 -13.63 -9.95
CA ASN A 6 3.50 -14.96 -9.57
C ASN A 6 4.70 -15.91 -9.62
N LYS A 7 5.42 -16.09 -8.52
CA LYS A 7 6.37 -17.18 -8.36
C LYS A 7 5.82 -18.19 -7.38
N HIS A 8 5.51 -19.37 -7.93
CA HIS A 8 5.09 -20.55 -7.19
C HIS A 8 6.10 -20.97 -6.13
N GLY A 9 5.61 -21.21 -4.91
CA GLY A 9 6.42 -21.87 -3.88
C GLY A 9 5.73 -21.91 -2.53
N TRP A 10 4.96 -22.97 -2.28
CA TRP A 10 4.35 -23.22 -0.96
C TRP A 10 5.37 -23.63 0.13
N LEU A 11 6.63 -23.79 -0.24
CA LEU A 11 7.71 -24.27 0.64
C LEU A 11 8.97 -23.44 0.36
N GLY A 12 9.26 -22.47 1.20
CA GLY A 12 10.60 -21.91 1.18
C GLY A 12 10.77 -20.46 1.55
N TRP A 13 9.74 -19.80 2.09
CA TRP A 13 9.97 -18.44 2.57
C TRP A 13 10.02 -18.38 4.09
N TRP A 14 11.24 -18.34 4.61
CA TRP A 14 11.56 -17.96 5.99
C TRP A 14 12.21 -16.58 5.94
N PRO A 15 11.69 -15.58 6.66
CA PRO A 15 12.24 -14.23 6.59
C PRO A 15 13.70 -14.18 7.04
N LYS A 16 14.55 -13.57 6.22
CA LYS A 16 15.94 -13.23 6.59
C LYS A 16 16.01 -12.13 7.67
N ALA A 17 14.91 -11.52 8.01
CA ALA A 17 14.81 -10.46 9.00
C ALA A 17 14.54 -11.06 10.40
N GLY A 18 15.28 -10.60 11.38
CA GLY A 18 15.31 -11.10 12.76
C GLY A 18 13.97 -11.14 13.51
N VAL A 19 13.99 -11.23 14.84
CA VAL A 19 12.83 -11.43 15.74
C VAL A 19 11.60 -10.55 15.42
N LYS A 20 11.79 -9.33 14.89
CA LYS A 20 10.71 -8.43 14.47
C LYS A 20 9.84 -9.00 13.34
N ALA A 21 10.44 -9.70 12.37
CA ALA A 21 9.70 -10.32 11.27
C ALA A 21 8.89 -11.56 11.70
N ILE A 22 9.26 -12.16 12.83
CA ILE A 22 8.50 -13.26 13.43
C ILE A 22 7.26 -12.72 14.16
N LEU A 23 7.39 -11.54 14.79
CA LEU A 23 6.33 -10.91 15.57
C LEU A 23 5.34 -10.13 14.69
N ASP A 24 5.81 -9.56 13.58
CA ASP A 24 5.00 -8.79 12.63
C ASP A 24 5.44 -9.07 11.19
N PRO A 25 5.10 -10.26 10.67
CA PRO A 25 5.51 -10.69 9.32
C PRO A 25 4.86 -9.87 8.21
N GLU A 26 3.70 -9.25 8.46
CA GLU A 26 3.01 -8.41 7.48
C GLU A 26 3.80 -7.13 7.21
N ASN A 27 4.10 -6.36 8.26
CA ASN A 27 4.90 -5.14 8.12
C ASN A 27 6.32 -5.43 7.63
N ALA A 28 6.92 -6.55 8.05
CA ALA A 28 8.22 -6.97 7.54
C ALA A 28 8.18 -7.19 6.02
N ARG A 29 7.13 -7.86 5.53
CA ARG A 29 7.00 -8.13 4.10
C ARG A 29 6.64 -6.90 3.28
N ILE A 30 5.77 -6.03 3.78
CA ILE A 30 5.51 -4.72 3.17
C ILE A 30 6.81 -3.94 3.06
N THR A 31 7.62 -3.90 4.10
CA THR A 31 8.92 -3.23 4.11
C THR A 31 9.86 -3.80 3.06
N GLU A 32 10.01 -5.12 2.97
CA GLU A 32 10.83 -5.79 1.96
C GLU A 32 10.36 -5.46 0.54
N PHE A 33 9.06 -5.57 0.29
CA PHE A 33 8.45 -5.22 -1.00
C PHE A 33 8.77 -3.77 -1.38
N LEU A 34 8.57 -2.81 -0.47
CA LEU A 34 8.86 -1.41 -0.74
C LEU A 34 10.35 -1.14 -1.00
N ILE A 35 11.26 -1.83 -0.29
CA ILE A 35 12.72 -1.75 -0.53
C ILE A 35 13.05 -2.30 -1.92
N GLU A 36 12.50 -3.46 -2.30
CA GLU A 36 12.70 -4.05 -3.62
C GLU A 36 12.21 -3.12 -4.72
N GLN A 37 11.00 -2.58 -4.60
CA GLN A 37 10.45 -1.64 -5.56
C GLN A 37 11.25 -0.34 -5.64
N ASN A 38 11.67 0.23 -4.49
CA ASN A 38 12.51 1.43 -4.45
C ASN A 38 13.82 1.25 -5.21
N SER A 39 14.42 0.07 -5.16
CA SER A 39 15.68 -0.22 -5.88
C SER A 39 15.56 -0.12 -7.40
N MET A 40 14.33 -0.19 -7.93
CA MET A 40 14.02 -0.10 -9.37
C MET A 40 13.55 1.30 -9.80
N LEU A 41 13.42 2.24 -8.87
CA LEU A 41 12.97 3.60 -9.14
C LEU A 41 14.14 4.53 -9.49
N SER A 42 13.85 5.54 -10.32
CA SER A 42 14.82 6.61 -10.59
C SER A 42 14.94 7.53 -9.37
N ARG A 43 16.16 7.93 -9.01
CA ARG A 43 16.41 8.85 -7.89
C ARG A 43 15.70 10.21 -7.99
N ASN A 44 15.31 10.62 -9.19
CA ASN A 44 14.58 11.87 -9.42
C ASN A 44 13.05 11.69 -9.43
N SER A 45 12.55 10.48 -9.17
CA SER A 45 11.12 10.21 -9.14
C SER A 45 10.42 11.02 -8.05
N LEU A 46 9.28 11.61 -8.41
CA LEU A 46 8.37 12.21 -7.42
C LEU A 46 7.42 11.13 -6.93
N LEU A 47 7.46 10.88 -5.63
CA LEU A 47 6.67 9.84 -4.96
C LEU A 47 5.66 10.48 -4.00
N LEU A 48 4.41 10.03 -4.07
CA LEU A 48 3.36 10.33 -3.10
C LEU A 48 3.14 9.11 -2.19
N ASP A 49 3.24 9.30 -0.89
CA ASP A 49 2.76 8.37 0.14
C ASP A 49 1.35 8.81 0.54
N ALA A 50 0.34 8.09 0.05
CA ALA A 50 -1.06 8.43 0.16
C ALA A 50 -1.70 7.68 1.33
N GLY A 51 -2.29 8.41 2.29
CA GLY A 51 -2.69 7.86 3.58
C GLY A 51 -1.47 7.48 4.41
N ALA A 52 -0.50 8.39 4.49
CA ALA A 52 0.83 8.10 5.02
C ALA A 52 0.88 7.90 6.55
N GLY A 53 -0.16 8.29 7.29
CA GLY A 53 -0.21 8.16 8.74
C GLY A 53 1.00 8.79 9.42
N GLN A 54 1.77 8.01 10.14
CA GLN A 54 3.03 8.44 10.76
C GLN A 54 4.24 8.37 9.83
N CYS A 55 4.05 8.20 8.53
CA CYS A 55 5.09 8.03 7.51
C CYS A 55 6.10 6.91 7.83
N PRO A 56 5.65 5.69 8.20
CA PRO A 56 6.53 4.64 8.70
C PRO A 56 7.56 4.16 7.67
N TYR A 57 7.31 4.38 6.38
CA TYR A 57 8.15 3.92 5.29
C TYR A 57 8.98 5.04 4.63
N LYS A 58 8.88 6.30 5.10
CA LYS A 58 9.62 7.46 4.54
C LYS A 58 11.13 7.21 4.43
N TYR A 59 11.71 6.51 5.39
CA TYR A 59 13.15 6.21 5.40
C TYR A 59 13.61 5.35 4.22
N ILE A 60 12.71 4.54 3.61
CA ILE A 60 13.00 3.71 2.43
C ILE A 60 13.21 4.61 1.20
N PHE A 61 12.45 5.69 1.10
CA PHE A 61 12.37 6.57 -0.07
C PHE A 61 13.18 7.87 0.10
N LYS A 62 14.14 7.90 1.03
CA LYS A 62 14.93 9.08 1.36
C LYS A 62 15.71 9.69 0.19
N ASP A 63 15.99 8.90 -0.85
CA ASP A 63 16.73 9.31 -2.05
C ASP A 63 15.78 9.75 -3.20
N LEU A 64 14.48 9.80 -2.95
CA LEU A 64 13.44 10.26 -3.89
C LEU A 64 12.89 11.63 -3.46
N ASN A 65 12.16 12.28 -4.37
CA ASN A 65 11.35 13.45 -4.04
C ASN A 65 10.05 12.94 -3.37
N TYR A 66 10.08 12.74 -2.07
CA TYR A 66 8.99 12.19 -1.28
C TYR A 66 8.02 13.29 -0.85
N GLN A 67 6.73 13.07 -1.10
CA GLN A 67 5.62 13.82 -0.53
C GLN A 67 4.66 12.89 0.19
N SER A 68 4.00 13.39 1.23
CA SER A 68 3.00 12.65 2.00
C SER A 68 1.67 13.40 2.04
N THR A 69 0.56 12.64 2.07
CA THR A 69 -0.77 13.16 2.34
C THR A 69 -1.55 12.21 3.24
N ASP A 70 -2.45 12.79 4.02
CA ASP A 70 -3.45 12.04 4.79
C ASP A 70 -4.76 12.84 4.85
N MET A 71 -5.82 12.24 5.40
CA MET A 71 -7.12 12.87 5.56
C MET A 71 -7.04 14.08 6.51
N PRO A 72 -7.80 15.15 6.26
CA PRO A 72 -7.89 16.27 7.18
C PRO A 72 -8.43 15.82 8.54
N ASN A 73 -7.86 16.32 9.62
CA ASN A 73 -8.20 15.93 10.99
C ASN A 73 -8.08 14.42 11.25
N GLY A 74 -7.13 13.77 10.60
CA GLY A 74 -6.85 12.34 10.76
C GLY A 74 -6.39 11.96 12.16
N PHE A 75 -6.14 10.66 12.37
CA PHE A 75 -5.76 10.11 13.68
C PHE A 75 -4.32 10.41 14.10
N TYR A 76 -3.53 10.97 13.19
CA TYR A 76 -2.09 11.13 13.37
C TYR A 76 -1.73 12.62 13.43
N GLU A 77 -0.88 12.97 14.41
CA GLU A 77 -0.38 14.35 14.58
C GLU A 77 0.81 14.66 13.64
N GLN A 78 1.22 13.71 12.81
CA GLN A 78 2.34 13.87 11.89
C GLN A 78 1.97 14.91 10.80
N PRO A 79 2.77 15.98 10.62
CA PRO A 79 2.51 16.93 9.54
C PRO A 79 2.80 16.30 8.17
N HIS A 80 1.88 16.51 7.24
CA HIS A 80 1.99 16.08 5.85
C HIS A 80 2.29 17.26 4.93
N ASP A 81 2.75 16.98 3.70
CA ASP A 81 2.99 18.02 2.69
C ASP A 81 1.68 18.69 2.26
N PHE A 82 0.58 17.95 2.32
CA PHE A 82 -0.79 18.46 2.18
C PHE A 82 -1.78 17.47 2.77
N GLU A 83 -3.00 17.93 3.05
CA GLU A 83 -4.10 17.11 3.56
C GLU A 83 -5.25 17.11 2.55
N CYS A 84 -5.83 15.93 2.27
CA CYS A 84 -6.99 15.79 1.40
C CYS A 84 -7.68 14.43 1.58
N GLU A 85 -8.91 14.35 1.07
CA GLU A 85 -9.54 13.07 0.80
C GLU A 85 -8.89 12.43 -0.44
N LEU A 86 -8.55 11.14 -0.38
CA LEU A 86 -7.81 10.46 -1.45
C LEU A 86 -8.58 10.30 -2.76
N HIS A 87 -9.88 10.57 -2.77
CA HIS A 87 -10.70 10.57 -3.98
C HIS A 87 -10.82 11.95 -4.65
N ASP A 88 -10.21 12.99 -4.06
CA ASP A 88 -10.21 14.38 -4.57
C ASP A 88 -8.91 15.08 -4.17
N MET A 89 -7.81 14.76 -4.84
CA MET A 89 -6.48 15.30 -4.53
C MET A 89 -6.25 16.65 -5.21
N PRO A 90 -5.76 17.69 -4.51
CA PRO A 90 -5.45 18.99 -5.09
C PRO A 90 -4.14 18.96 -5.88
N LYS A 91 -4.06 18.08 -6.87
CA LYS A 91 -2.89 17.85 -7.72
C LYS A 91 -3.31 17.73 -9.18
N ASP A 92 -2.45 18.18 -10.07
CA ASP A 92 -2.66 18.07 -11.50
C ASP A 92 -2.54 16.61 -11.99
N ASP A 93 -3.17 16.32 -13.13
CA ASP A 93 -3.04 15.03 -13.81
C ASP A 93 -1.57 14.71 -14.10
N GLY A 94 -1.16 13.47 -13.88
CA GLY A 94 0.19 13.04 -14.20
C GLY A 94 1.28 13.73 -13.37
N SER A 95 1.02 14.09 -12.12
CA SER A 95 2.00 14.73 -11.24
C SER A 95 3.08 13.77 -10.75
N TYR A 96 2.72 12.52 -10.44
CA TYR A 96 3.59 11.59 -9.71
C TYR A 96 4.13 10.46 -10.58
N ASP A 97 5.39 10.09 -10.35
CA ASP A 97 6.00 8.89 -10.95
C ASP A 97 5.58 7.63 -10.21
N VAL A 98 5.38 7.75 -8.88
CA VAL A 98 5.03 6.64 -7.99
C VAL A 98 4.02 7.10 -6.94
N VAL A 99 3.02 6.28 -6.67
CA VAL A 99 2.15 6.42 -5.50
C VAL A 99 2.30 5.16 -4.64
N VAL A 100 2.49 5.35 -3.34
CA VAL A 100 2.45 4.30 -2.31
C VAL A 100 1.12 4.40 -1.59
N LEU A 101 0.41 3.27 -1.44
CA LEU A 101 -0.86 3.17 -0.73
C LEU A 101 -0.84 1.90 0.12
N THR A 102 -0.41 2.01 1.38
CA THR A 102 -0.19 0.85 2.26
C THR A 102 -1.18 0.81 3.39
N GLN A 103 -2.02 -0.24 3.45
CA GLN A 103 -3.01 -0.46 4.52
C GLN A 103 -3.94 0.75 4.69
N VAL A 104 -4.51 1.23 3.57
CA VAL A 104 -5.38 2.41 3.50
C VAL A 104 -6.68 2.09 2.78
N LEU A 105 -6.61 1.32 1.70
CA LEU A 105 -7.76 1.10 0.80
C LEU A 105 -8.94 0.39 1.50
N GLU A 106 -8.67 -0.39 2.53
CA GLU A 106 -9.68 -1.03 3.39
C GLU A 106 -10.46 -0.04 4.26
N HIS A 107 -9.90 1.15 4.49
CA HIS A 107 -10.46 2.20 5.35
C HIS A 107 -11.22 3.27 4.57
N VAL A 108 -11.29 3.18 3.26
CA VAL A 108 -12.03 4.16 2.44
C VAL A 108 -13.40 3.59 2.00
N PRO A 109 -14.48 4.37 2.09
CA PRO A 109 -15.82 3.86 1.76
C PRO A 109 -16.02 3.63 0.27
N ASN A 110 -15.22 4.27 -0.60
CA ASN A 110 -15.26 4.09 -2.04
C ASN A 110 -13.87 3.87 -2.62
N PRO A 111 -13.34 2.63 -2.58
CA PRO A 111 -12.00 2.30 -3.06
C PRO A 111 -11.85 2.50 -4.58
N GLU A 112 -12.94 2.40 -5.34
CA GLU A 112 -12.92 2.66 -6.79
C GLU A 112 -12.61 4.14 -7.08
N ALA A 113 -13.27 5.07 -6.40
CA ALA A 113 -13.02 6.50 -6.56
C ALA A 113 -11.58 6.87 -6.20
N VAL A 114 -11.03 6.29 -5.13
CA VAL A 114 -9.64 6.50 -4.73
C VAL A 114 -8.67 5.99 -5.80
N LEU A 115 -8.87 4.79 -6.35
CA LEU A 115 -7.99 4.25 -7.37
C LEU A 115 -8.08 5.03 -8.69
N LEU A 116 -9.27 5.52 -9.08
CA LEU A 116 -9.43 6.40 -10.24
C LEU A 116 -8.65 7.70 -10.06
N GLU A 117 -8.72 8.29 -8.88
CA GLU A 117 -7.99 9.52 -8.58
C GLU A 117 -6.47 9.29 -8.54
N ILE A 118 -6.02 8.18 -7.95
CA ILE A 118 -4.59 7.79 -7.99
C ILE A 118 -4.15 7.58 -9.44
N CYS A 119 -4.99 6.96 -10.30
CA CYS A 119 -4.68 6.80 -11.71
C CYS A 119 -4.56 8.16 -12.43
N ARG A 120 -5.39 9.14 -12.07
CA ARG A 120 -5.35 10.52 -12.62
C ARG A 120 -4.05 11.23 -12.27
N VAL A 121 -3.64 11.19 -11.00
CA VAL A 121 -2.43 11.90 -10.56
C VAL A 121 -1.13 11.19 -10.91
N LEU A 122 -1.18 9.91 -11.27
CA LEU A 122 -0.01 9.19 -11.78
C LEU A 122 0.30 9.57 -13.23
N LYS A 123 1.59 9.75 -13.53
CA LYS A 123 2.08 9.90 -14.90
C LYS A 123 1.76 8.66 -15.75
N HIS A 124 1.78 8.83 -17.06
CA HIS A 124 1.73 7.68 -17.95
C HIS A 124 2.89 6.72 -17.63
N ASN A 125 2.59 5.45 -17.43
CA ASN A 125 3.51 4.42 -16.92
C ASN A 125 4.00 4.65 -15.46
N GLY A 126 3.39 5.54 -14.72
CA GLY A 126 3.61 5.67 -13.28
C GLY A 126 3.21 4.39 -12.53
N LYS A 127 3.75 4.20 -11.33
CA LYS A 127 3.57 2.98 -10.55
C LYS A 127 2.73 3.23 -9.32
N LEU A 128 1.77 2.34 -9.05
CA LEU A 128 1.10 2.23 -7.76
C LEU A 128 1.71 1.04 -7.00
N LEU A 129 2.23 1.31 -5.79
CA LEU A 129 2.67 0.30 -4.82
C LEU A 129 1.60 0.19 -3.74
N LEU A 130 0.86 -0.91 -3.75
CA LEU A 130 -0.35 -1.08 -2.94
C LEU A 130 -0.21 -2.29 -2.02
N SER A 131 -0.59 -2.15 -0.75
CA SER A 131 -0.85 -3.27 0.14
C SER A 131 -2.22 -3.15 0.80
N VAL A 132 -2.91 -4.28 0.95
CA VAL A 132 -4.23 -4.38 1.60
C VAL A 132 -4.34 -5.69 2.37
N PRO A 133 -5.12 -5.76 3.47
CA PRO A 133 -5.36 -6.99 4.17
C PRO A 133 -6.33 -7.88 3.38
N LEU A 134 -5.98 -9.17 3.26
CA LEU A 134 -6.93 -10.20 2.80
C LEU A 134 -7.86 -10.62 3.94
N ASN A 135 -7.31 -10.69 5.15
CA ASN A 135 -7.99 -11.21 6.32
C ASN A 135 -7.28 -10.75 7.60
N GLY A 136 -8.05 -10.35 8.59
CA GLY A 136 -7.55 -9.89 9.87
C GLY A 136 -8.68 -9.51 10.81
N PRO A 137 -8.42 -9.25 12.10
CA PRO A 137 -9.39 -8.63 12.97
C PRO A 137 -9.76 -7.24 12.45
N LEU A 138 -10.98 -6.81 12.75
CA LEU A 138 -11.38 -5.43 12.49
C LEU A 138 -10.46 -4.49 13.28
N HIS A 139 -10.03 -3.41 12.63
CA HIS A 139 -9.19 -2.39 13.24
C HIS A 139 -9.56 -1.02 12.67
N GLY A 140 -9.24 0.06 13.37
CA GLY A 140 -9.62 1.41 12.92
C GLY A 140 -11.14 1.61 12.84
N GLU A 141 -11.93 0.94 13.69
CA GLU A 141 -13.39 1.05 13.69
C GLU A 141 -13.85 2.49 13.97
N PRO A 142 -14.92 2.96 13.29
CA PRO A 142 -15.85 2.25 12.39
C PRO A 142 -15.42 2.27 10.91
N TRP A 143 -14.21 2.65 10.55
CA TRP A 143 -13.76 2.88 9.16
C TRP A 143 -13.06 1.68 8.52
N HIS A 144 -13.28 0.45 8.97
CA HIS A 144 -12.79 -0.77 8.30
C HIS A 144 -13.91 -1.35 7.44
N TYR A 145 -13.92 -0.98 6.16
CA TYR A 145 -15.00 -1.32 5.23
C TYR A 145 -14.76 -2.58 4.43
N PHE A 146 -13.49 -2.91 4.11
CA PHE A 146 -13.16 -3.97 3.16
C PHE A 146 -12.03 -4.88 3.63
N GLN A 147 -12.10 -6.13 3.14
CA GLN A 147 -10.99 -7.08 3.10
C GLN A 147 -10.89 -7.59 1.66
N PHE A 148 -9.72 -7.45 1.04
CA PHE A 148 -9.59 -7.66 -0.40
C PHE A 148 -9.03 -9.05 -0.71
N THR A 149 -9.78 -9.85 -1.50
CA THR A 149 -9.17 -10.99 -2.18
C THR A 149 -8.31 -10.49 -3.33
N HIS A 150 -7.26 -11.25 -3.69
CA HIS A 150 -6.43 -10.89 -4.84
C HIS A 150 -7.23 -10.82 -6.17
N TYR A 151 -8.30 -11.61 -6.31
CA TYR A 151 -9.20 -11.52 -7.48
C TYR A 151 -10.03 -10.23 -7.49
N GLY A 152 -10.56 -9.84 -6.31
CA GLY A 152 -11.31 -8.59 -6.19
C GLY A 152 -10.42 -7.37 -6.43
N LEU A 153 -9.19 -7.41 -5.90
CA LEU A 153 -8.22 -6.34 -6.10
C LEU A 153 -7.78 -6.23 -7.57
N ASP A 154 -7.53 -7.35 -8.25
CA ASP A 154 -7.18 -7.38 -9.68
C ASP A 154 -8.31 -6.79 -10.54
N GLN A 155 -9.57 -7.20 -10.30
CA GLN A 155 -10.72 -6.63 -11.01
C GLN A 155 -10.89 -5.13 -10.76
N LEU A 156 -10.74 -4.70 -9.51
CA LEU A 156 -10.83 -3.29 -9.16
C LEU A 156 -9.72 -2.46 -9.83
N ALA A 157 -8.49 -2.96 -9.83
CA ALA A 157 -7.36 -2.34 -10.51
C ALA A 157 -7.60 -2.20 -12.01
N GLN A 158 -8.06 -3.26 -12.69
CA GLN A 158 -8.36 -3.22 -14.13
C GLN A 158 -9.50 -2.22 -14.44
N LYS A 159 -10.56 -2.21 -13.62
CA LYS A 159 -11.69 -1.30 -13.78
C LYS A 159 -11.28 0.17 -13.66
N THR A 160 -10.26 0.46 -12.87
CA THR A 160 -9.74 1.81 -12.61
C THR A 160 -8.53 2.18 -13.47
N GLY A 161 -8.25 1.41 -14.53
CA GLY A 161 -7.24 1.72 -15.54
C GLY A 161 -5.83 1.21 -15.24
N PHE A 162 -5.65 0.44 -14.15
CA PHE A 162 -4.36 -0.15 -13.83
C PHE A 162 -4.15 -1.49 -14.54
N LYS A 163 -2.92 -1.71 -14.99
CA LYS A 163 -2.42 -3.03 -15.35
C LYS A 163 -1.66 -3.62 -14.17
N VAL A 164 -2.18 -4.69 -13.65
CA VAL A 164 -1.52 -5.43 -12.57
C VAL A 164 -0.26 -6.11 -13.11
N ILE A 165 0.90 -5.83 -12.51
CA ILE A 165 2.19 -6.43 -12.90
C ILE A 165 2.57 -7.54 -11.92
N GLU A 166 2.29 -7.36 -10.63
CA GLU A 166 2.69 -8.29 -9.57
C GLU A 166 1.69 -8.28 -8.42
N ILE A 167 1.21 -9.47 -7.95
CA ILE A 167 0.49 -9.64 -6.67
C ILE A 167 1.24 -10.63 -5.80
N GLU A 168 1.70 -10.17 -4.68
CA GLU A 168 2.29 -11.02 -3.68
C GLU A 168 1.31 -11.30 -2.54
N LYS A 169 1.25 -12.57 -2.11
CA LYS A 169 0.41 -12.99 -1.00
C LYS A 169 1.29 -13.16 0.23
N VAL A 170 0.93 -12.49 1.30
CA VAL A 170 1.64 -12.55 2.57
C VAL A 170 0.83 -13.35 3.58
N GLY A 171 1.52 -14.18 4.38
CA GLY A 171 0.91 -15.00 5.41
C GLY A 171 0.57 -16.41 4.98
N GLY A 172 0.06 -17.21 5.90
CA GLY A 172 -0.34 -18.60 5.71
C GLY A 172 -1.26 -19.06 6.83
N ALA A 173 -1.71 -20.33 6.79
CA ALA A 173 -2.71 -20.86 7.72
C ALA A 173 -2.33 -20.68 9.19
N PHE A 174 -1.07 -20.87 9.57
CA PHE A 174 -0.60 -20.69 10.95
C PHE A 174 -0.59 -19.23 11.39
N TRP A 175 -0.20 -18.33 10.50
CA TRP A 175 -0.24 -16.90 10.79
C TRP A 175 -1.67 -16.39 10.97
N PHE A 176 -2.58 -16.87 10.12
CA PHE A 176 -4.01 -16.59 10.21
C PHE A 176 -4.64 -17.10 11.53
N MET A 177 -4.27 -18.30 11.98
CA MET A 177 -4.71 -18.85 13.26
C MET A 177 -4.15 -18.05 14.44
N GLY A 178 -2.88 -17.63 14.37
CA GLY A 178 -2.22 -16.84 15.41
C GLY A 178 -2.91 -15.47 15.62
N LYS A 179 -3.35 -14.79 14.58
CA LYS A 179 -4.09 -13.51 14.69
C LYS A 179 -5.48 -13.63 15.32
N ARG A 180 -6.04 -14.83 15.41
CA ARG A 180 -7.38 -15.09 15.96
C ARG A 180 -7.41 -15.66 17.36
N LEU A 181 -6.25 -15.99 17.90
CA LEU A 181 -6.17 -16.41 19.31
C LEU A 181 -6.24 -15.15 20.18
N PRO A 182 -7.20 -15.10 21.15
CA PRO A 182 -7.22 -14.00 22.11
C PRO A 182 -5.92 -14.03 22.93
N VAL A 183 -5.31 -12.89 23.10
CA VAL A 183 -4.18 -12.66 24.00
C VAL A 183 -4.72 -12.54 25.43
#